data_dc6cb4aa09c736c1b45573ad94013c2d
#
_entry.id   dc6cb4aa09c736c1b45573ad94013c2d
#
_cell.length_a   1.000
_cell.length_b   1.000
_cell.length_c   1.000
_cell.angle_alpha   90.00
_cell.angle_beta   90.00
_cell.angle_gamma   90.00
#
_symmetry.space_group_name_H-M   'P 1'
#
loop_
_entity.id
_entity.type
_entity.pdbx_description
1 polymer ?
#
loop_
_entity_poly.entity_id
_entity_poly.type
_entity_poly.pdbx_seq_one_letter_code
_entity_poly.pdbx_strand_id
1 'polypeptide(L)'
;MNIILAAINAKYIHSNLAVYSLRAFVPRYEEEIRIKEYTINQPLDDILMDLYEAHPDVVCFSCYLWNIQYVEQVITELAKVLPDTQIWLGGPEVSYDAPEMLRKYPMISGIMCGEGEETFRELAEHFHGEGKGLRDIKGIVFRDRDGAVIQNESRPVMDLNKIPFVYEDIENFKNRIIYYESSRGCPFSCSYCLSSIDKCLRFRDIGLVKKELQFFIDHEVPQVKFVDRTFNCRHDHAMAVWSYIMEHDRGKTNFHFEIAADLLNEEEIRLIQSMRPGLIQLEIGVQSAN
;
A
#
# COMPACT_ATOMS: atom_id res chain seq x y z
N MET A 1 18.45 7.62 13.63
CA MET A 1 17.62 6.43 13.86
C MET A 1 17.55 5.62 12.56
N ASN A 2 17.55 4.30 12.65
CA ASN A 2 17.51 3.43 11.46
C ASN A 2 16.16 2.71 11.40
N ILE A 3 15.26 3.17 10.52
CA ILE A 3 13.94 2.61 10.34
C ILE A 3 13.90 1.81 9.05
N ILE A 4 13.41 0.57 9.11
CA ILE A 4 13.19 -0.27 7.92
C ILE A 4 11.69 -0.47 7.70
N LEU A 5 11.22 -0.12 6.50
CA LEU A 5 9.93 -0.53 5.98
C LEU A 5 10.13 -1.81 5.17
N ALA A 6 9.69 -2.92 5.72
CA ALA A 6 9.87 -4.25 5.13
C ALA A 6 8.59 -4.73 4.44
N ALA A 7 8.69 -5.07 3.16
CA ALA A 7 7.61 -5.65 2.39
C ALA A 7 7.99 -7.05 1.90
N ILE A 8 7.14 -8.05 2.16
CA ILE A 8 7.32 -9.41 1.64
C ILE A 8 6.27 -9.63 0.55
N ASN A 9 6.69 -9.48 -0.69
CA ASN A 9 5.84 -9.54 -1.87
C ASN A 9 5.58 -11.00 -2.30
N ALA A 10 4.50 -11.24 -3.04
CA ALA A 10 4.19 -12.57 -3.57
C ALA A 10 5.23 -13.02 -4.62
N LYS A 11 5.76 -12.09 -5.42
CA LYS A 11 6.82 -12.33 -6.43
C LYS A 11 7.70 -11.09 -6.57
N TYR A 12 8.90 -11.27 -7.12
CA TYR A 12 9.88 -10.19 -7.36
C TYR A 12 9.35 -9.05 -8.24
N ILE A 13 8.51 -9.35 -9.23
CA ILE A 13 7.96 -8.34 -10.15
C ILE A 13 7.00 -7.35 -9.50
N HIS A 14 6.51 -7.63 -8.28
CA HIS A 14 5.62 -6.74 -7.54
C HIS A 14 6.44 -5.72 -6.75
N SER A 15 6.04 -4.46 -6.80
CA SER A 15 6.44 -3.43 -5.83
C SER A 15 5.34 -3.26 -4.77
N ASN A 16 5.71 -2.83 -3.59
CA ASN A 16 4.73 -2.59 -2.52
C ASN A 16 4.45 -1.10 -2.39
N LEU A 17 3.44 -0.60 -3.09
CA LEU A 17 3.08 0.83 -3.10
C LEU A 17 2.97 1.42 -1.68
N ALA A 18 2.45 0.65 -0.71
CA ALA A 18 2.23 1.14 0.65
C ALA A 18 3.54 1.61 1.31
N VAL A 19 4.62 0.82 1.27
CA VAL A 19 5.89 1.21 1.92
C VAL A 19 6.54 2.43 1.26
N TYR A 20 6.37 2.59 -0.06
CA TYR A 20 6.83 3.78 -0.77
C TYR A 20 6.01 5.02 -0.38
N SER A 21 4.68 4.89 -0.30
CA SER A 21 3.79 5.97 0.14
C SER A 21 4.10 6.40 1.58
N LEU A 22 4.33 5.44 2.50
CA LEU A 22 4.70 5.74 3.88
C LEU A 22 6.00 6.55 3.93
N ARG A 23 7.06 6.13 3.22
CA ARG A 23 8.33 6.84 3.20
C ARG A 23 8.19 8.25 2.61
N ALA A 24 7.54 8.38 1.46
CA ALA A 24 7.35 9.65 0.79
C ALA A 24 6.52 10.65 1.61
N PHE A 25 5.64 10.15 2.49
CA PHE A 25 4.84 10.99 3.38
C PHE A 25 5.64 11.56 4.57
N VAL A 26 6.90 11.14 4.75
CA VAL A 26 7.79 11.55 5.85
C VAL A 26 9.11 12.10 5.30
N PRO A 27 9.10 13.16 4.46
CA PRO A 27 10.30 13.63 3.77
C PRO A 27 11.40 14.12 4.73
N ARG A 28 11.03 14.55 5.94
CA ARG A 28 11.98 15.03 6.94
C ARG A 28 12.99 13.96 7.38
N TYR A 29 12.58 12.69 7.39
CA TYR A 29 13.39 11.55 7.86
C TYR A 29 13.65 10.54 6.75
N GLU A 30 13.46 10.91 5.49
CA GLU A 30 13.50 9.99 4.35
C GLU A 30 14.84 9.23 4.25
N GLU A 31 15.96 9.90 4.54
CA GLU A 31 17.29 9.29 4.51
C GLU A 31 17.51 8.23 5.61
N GLU A 32 16.75 8.30 6.70
CA GLU A 32 16.80 7.36 7.81
C GLU A 32 15.81 6.19 7.66
N ILE A 33 14.91 6.30 6.68
CA ILE A 33 13.89 5.30 6.39
C ILE A 33 14.28 4.52 5.13
N ARG A 34 14.67 3.27 5.31
CA ARG A 34 15.03 2.37 4.21
C ARG A 34 13.88 1.43 3.88
N ILE A 35 13.63 1.22 2.58
CA ILE A 35 12.69 0.22 2.11
C ILE A 35 13.47 -1.05 1.78
N LYS A 36 13.03 -2.19 2.31
CA LYS A 36 13.51 -3.52 1.94
C LYS A 36 12.35 -4.35 1.41
N GLU A 37 12.48 -4.82 0.19
CA GLU A 37 11.49 -5.67 -0.45
C GLU A 37 12.03 -7.07 -0.66
N TYR A 38 11.32 -8.03 -0.11
CA TYR A 38 11.57 -9.47 -0.19
C TYR A 38 10.42 -10.16 -0.93
N THR A 39 10.51 -11.47 -1.06
CA THR A 39 9.41 -12.30 -1.57
C THR A 39 9.17 -13.50 -0.66
N ILE A 40 7.95 -14.04 -0.68
CA ILE A 40 7.60 -15.28 0.03
C ILE A 40 8.39 -16.51 -0.43
N ASN A 41 9.12 -16.40 -1.54
CA ASN A 41 9.94 -17.49 -2.09
C ASN A 41 11.41 -17.41 -1.66
N GLN A 42 11.82 -16.34 -0.97
CA GLN A 42 13.17 -16.25 -0.41
C GLN A 42 13.28 -17.10 0.87
N PRO A 43 14.41 -17.74 1.11
CA PRO A 43 14.66 -18.39 2.40
C PRO A 43 14.52 -17.41 3.57
N LEU A 44 13.96 -17.90 4.68
CA LEU A 44 13.80 -17.11 5.89
C LEU A 44 15.14 -16.54 6.40
N ASP A 45 16.17 -17.39 6.36
CA ASP A 45 17.51 -17.03 6.85
C ASP A 45 18.13 -15.87 6.07
N ASP A 46 17.88 -15.78 4.76
CA ASP A 46 18.38 -14.68 3.95
C ASP A 46 17.77 -13.33 4.36
N ILE A 47 16.46 -13.33 4.68
CA ILE A 47 15.75 -12.13 5.17
C ILE A 47 16.26 -11.75 6.57
N LEU A 48 16.42 -12.75 7.45
CA LEU A 48 16.94 -12.53 8.81
C LEU A 48 18.37 -11.99 8.78
N MET A 49 19.23 -12.54 7.93
CA MET A 49 20.61 -12.10 7.78
C MET A 49 20.67 -10.64 7.28
N ASP A 50 19.89 -10.31 6.25
CA ASP A 50 19.84 -8.96 5.68
C ASP A 50 19.28 -7.92 6.69
N LEU A 51 18.30 -8.29 7.50
CA LEU A 51 17.79 -7.44 8.58
C LEU A 51 18.80 -7.34 9.75
N TYR A 52 19.45 -8.45 10.08
CA TYR A 52 20.47 -8.46 11.13
C TYR A 52 21.65 -7.56 10.78
N GLU A 53 22.20 -7.65 9.57
CA GLU A 53 23.30 -6.80 9.09
C GLU A 53 22.90 -5.32 9.02
N ALA A 54 21.64 -5.03 8.82
CA ALA A 54 21.14 -3.67 8.76
C ALA A 54 21.04 -2.99 10.15
N HIS A 55 21.02 -3.75 11.25
CA HIS A 55 20.87 -3.24 12.63
C HIS A 55 19.80 -2.14 12.78
N PRO A 56 18.53 -2.42 12.45
CA PRO A 56 17.48 -1.42 12.58
C PRO A 56 17.09 -1.16 14.02
N ASP A 57 16.79 0.11 14.34
CA ASP A 57 16.13 0.48 15.59
C ASP A 57 14.64 0.08 15.55
N VAL A 58 14.03 0.21 14.35
CA VAL A 58 12.61 -0.10 14.11
C VAL A 58 12.46 -0.83 12.77
N VAL A 59 11.66 -1.90 12.77
CA VAL A 59 11.22 -2.57 11.53
C VAL A 59 9.69 -2.56 11.47
N CYS A 60 9.14 -2.06 10.35
CA CYS A 60 7.71 -2.05 10.08
C CYS A 60 7.40 -3.02 8.93
N PHE A 61 6.61 -4.05 9.17
CA PHE A 61 6.19 -5.01 8.14
C PHE A 61 4.83 -4.67 7.56
N SER A 62 4.71 -4.77 6.23
CA SER A 62 3.42 -4.70 5.54
C SER A 62 2.77 -6.07 5.47
N CYS A 63 1.56 -6.22 6.07
CA CYS A 63 0.88 -7.50 6.27
C CYS A 63 -0.36 -7.63 5.39
N TYR A 64 -0.34 -8.66 4.55
CA TYR A 64 -1.41 -9.03 3.63
C TYR A 64 -1.72 -10.52 3.75
N LEU A 65 -2.86 -10.95 3.24
CA LEU A 65 -3.31 -12.36 3.26
C LEU A 65 -2.25 -13.34 2.73
N TRP A 66 -1.49 -12.95 1.71
CA TRP A 66 -0.49 -13.84 1.09
C TRP A 66 0.84 -13.93 1.85
N ASN A 67 1.13 -13.01 2.78
CA ASN A 67 2.42 -12.97 3.46
C ASN A 67 2.34 -13.08 4.98
N ILE A 68 1.16 -12.98 5.59
CA ILE A 68 1.04 -12.91 7.06
C ILE A 68 1.72 -14.09 7.77
N GLN A 69 1.52 -15.30 7.30
CA GLN A 69 2.14 -16.49 7.92
C GLN A 69 3.66 -16.44 7.82
N TYR A 70 4.19 -15.89 6.75
CA TYR A 70 5.62 -15.73 6.56
C TYR A 70 6.17 -14.59 7.43
N VAL A 71 5.45 -13.48 7.56
CA VAL A 71 5.79 -12.37 8.48
C VAL A 71 5.82 -12.88 9.92
N GLU A 72 4.84 -13.69 10.35
CA GLU A 72 4.81 -14.30 11.70
C GLU A 72 6.08 -15.12 11.99
N GLN A 73 6.58 -15.86 11.00
CA GLN A 73 7.84 -16.61 11.14
C GLN A 73 9.04 -15.66 11.26
N VAL A 74 9.12 -14.65 10.34
CA VAL A 74 10.21 -13.67 10.34
C VAL A 74 10.29 -12.94 11.68
N ILE A 75 9.19 -12.38 12.20
CA ILE A 75 9.21 -11.61 13.45
C ILE A 75 9.56 -12.47 14.67
N THR A 76 9.16 -13.75 14.65
CA THR A 76 9.47 -14.69 15.72
C THR A 76 10.96 -14.98 15.80
N GLU A 77 11.62 -15.17 14.67
CA GLU A 77 13.07 -15.42 14.62
C GLU A 77 13.86 -14.10 14.77
N LEU A 78 13.38 -13.00 14.18
CA LEU A 78 14.01 -11.69 14.28
C LEU A 78 14.15 -11.22 15.75
N ALA A 79 13.12 -11.40 16.54
CA ALA A 79 13.14 -11.03 17.97
C ALA A 79 14.19 -11.78 18.79
N LYS A 80 14.65 -12.95 18.33
CA LYS A 80 15.73 -13.72 19.00
C LYS A 80 17.12 -13.14 18.67
N VAL A 81 17.31 -12.66 17.44
CA VAL A 81 18.61 -12.18 16.95
C VAL A 81 18.78 -10.67 17.11
N LEU A 82 17.68 -9.93 17.15
CA LEU A 82 17.64 -8.47 17.38
C LEU A 82 16.61 -8.11 18.47
N PRO A 83 16.88 -8.47 19.74
CA PRO A 83 15.90 -8.32 20.83
C PRO A 83 15.54 -6.86 21.16
N ASP A 84 16.42 -5.91 20.82
CA ASP A 84 16.22 -4.48 21.11
C ASP A 84 15.50 -3.75 19.97
N THR A 85 15.32 -4.40 18.80
CA THR A 85 14.62 -3.81 17.65
C THR A 85 13.13 -3.76 17.89
N GLN A 86 12.51 -2.59 17.72
CA GLN A 86 11.06 -2.45 17.77
C GLN A 86 10.43 -3.03 16.50
N ILE A 87 9.47 -3.93 16.67
CA ILE A 87 8.74 -4.58 15.56
C ILE A 87 7.35 -3.98 15.49
N TRP A 88 7.04 -3.34 14.37
CA TRP A 88 5.73 -2.78 14.06
C TRP A 88 5.12 -3.48 12.85
N LEU A 89 3.81 -3.65 12.86
CA LEU A 89 3.06 -4.20 11.75
C LEU A 89 2.06 -3.18 11.20
N GLY A 90 1.65 -3.35 9.96
CA GLY A 90 0.59 -2.57 9.34
C GLY A 90 0.01 -3.31 8.14
N GLY A 91 -1.13 -2.84 7.66
CA GLY A 91 -1.81 -3.45 6.51
C GLY A 91 -3.12 -4.15 6.88
N PRO A 92 -3.87 -4.59 5.87
CA PRO A 92 -5.25 -5.04 6.06
C PRO A 92 -5.38 -6.30 6.92
N GLU A 93 -4.37 -7.18 6.92
CA GLU A 93 -4.47 -8.46 7.61
C GLU A 93 -4.32 -8.36 9.13
N VAL A 94 -3.75 -7.26 9.63
CA VAL A 94 -3.50 -7.06 11.08
C VAL A 94 -4.32 -5.92 11.67
N SER A 95 -5.05 -5.17 10.86
CA SER A 95 -5.73 -3.95 11.32
C SER A 95 -6.99 -4.22 12.16
N TYR A 96 -7.66 -5.34 11.93
CA TYR A 96 -8.96 -5.61 12.56
C TYR A 96 -8.84 -6.34 13.90
N ASP A 97 -7.89 -7.26 14.02
CA ASP A 97 -7.65 -8.07 15.23
C ASP A 97 -6.34 -7.65 15.94
N ALA A 98 -5.94 -6.40 15.81
CA ALA A 98 -4.67 -5.89 16.29
C ALA A 98 -4.41 -6.15 17.79
N PRO A 99 -5.37 -5.99 18.74
CA PRO A 99 -5.15 -6.32 20.13
C PRO A 99 -4.86 -7.82 20.36
N GLU A 100 -5.50 -8.71 19.60
CA GLU A 100 -5.29 -10.16 19.70
C GLU A 100 -3.94 -10.55 19.13
N MET A 101 -3.54 -9.94 18.03
CA MET A 101 -2.23 -10.14 17.41
C MET A 101 -1.10 -9.74 18.38
N LEU A 102 -1.22 -8.60 19.06
CA LEU A 102 -0.25 -8.19 20.08
C LEU A 102 -0.20 -9.17 21.27
N ARG A 103 -1.34 -9.71 21.69
CA ARG A 103 -1.36 -10.71 22.79
C ARG A 103 -0.69 -12.02 22.38
N LYS A 104 -0.93 -12.46 21.13
CA LYS A 104 -0.37 -13.70 20.57
C LYS A 104 1.15 -13.61 20.38
N TYR A 105 1.65 -12.43 19.97
CA TYR A 105 3.06 -12.19 19.66
C TYR A 105 3.65 -11.08 20.55
N PRO A 106 4.22 -11.45 21.72
CA PRO A 106 4.74 -10.48 22.69
C PRO A 106 5.88 -9.59 22.18
N MET A 107 6.59 -10.01 21.11
CA MET A 107 7.67 -9.28 20.49
C MET A 107 7.20 -8.08 19.65
N ILE A 108 5.91 -8.02 19.29
CA ILE A 108 5.37 -6.89 18.53
C ILE A 108 5.20 -5.69 19.45
N SER A 109 5.82 -4.57 19.09
CA SER A 109 5.73 -3.28 19.79
C SER A 109 4.40 -2.58 19.50
N GLY A 110 3.91 -2.66 18.26
CA GLY A 110 2.63 -2.06 17.87
C GLY A 110 2.17 -2.39 16.46
N ILE A 111 0.92 -2.03 16.19
CA ILE A 111 0.25 -2.22 14.90
C ILE A 111 -0.38 -0.91 14.47
N MET A 112 -0.11 -0.50 13.23
CA MET A 112 -0.80 0.60 12.54
C MET A 112 -2.09 0.07 11.93
N CYS A 113 -3.23 0.61 12.34
CA CYS A 113 -4.55 0.21 11.90
C CYS A 113 -5.15 1.22 10.94
N GLY A 114 -5.71 0.75 9.83
CA GLY A 114 -6.30 1.60 8.78
C GLY A 114 -5.25 2.22 7.87
N GLU A 115 -5.46 3.49 7.47
CA GLU A 115 -4.54 4.20 6.58
C GLU A 115 -3.25 4.58 7.31
N GLY A 116 -2.12 4.21 6.70
CA GLY A 116 -0.82 4.25 7.37
C GLY A 116 -0.07 5.57 7.25
N GLU A 117 -0.33 6.40 6.26
CA GLU A 117 0.53 7.51 5.88
C GLU A 117 0.71 8.54 7.02
N GLU A 118 -0.38 9.11 7.53
CA GLU A 118 -0.32 10.05 8.66
C GLU A 118 0.06 9.36 9.97
N THR A 119 -0.36 8.10 10.15
CA THR A 119 -0.01 7.31 11.34
C THR A 119 1.50 7.06 11.40
N PHE A 120 2.09 6.66 10.29
CA PHE A 120 3.53 6.43 10.20
C PHE A 120 4.34 7.73 10.37
N ARG A 121 3.84 8.87 9.83
CA ARG A 121 4.47 10.17 10.05
C ARG A 121 4.57 10.50 11.55
N GLU A 122 3.45 10.38 12.28
CA GLU A 122 3.44 10.66 13.73
C GLU A 122 4.30 9.64 14.52
N LEU A 123 4.36 8.38 14.08
CA LEU A 123 5.27 7.38 14.67
C LEU A 123 6.75 7.70 14.39
N ALA A 124 7.09 8.12 13.18
CA ALA A 124 8.45 8.51 12.84
C ALA A 124 8.91 9.71 13.68
N GLU A 125 8.05 10.73 13.85
CA GLU A 125 8.30 11.85 14.77
C GLU A 125 8.51 11.37 16.21
N HIS A 126 7.66 10.45 16.69
CA HIS A 126 7.80 9.84 18.01
C HIS A 126 9.12 9.10 18.19
N PHE A 127 9.51 8.27 17.22
CA PHE A 127 10.76 7.52 17.28
C PHE A 127 11.99 8.44 17.36
N HIS A 128 11.92 9.62 16.76
CA HIS A 128 12.98 10.63 16.84
C HIS A 128 12.92 11.48 18.13
N GLY A 129 12.03 11.13 19.07
CA GLY A 129 11.85 11.87 20.32
C GLY A 129 11.11 13.20 20.14
N GLU A 130 10.43 13.36 19.03
CA GLU A 130 9.64 14.55 18.68
C GLU A 130 8.14 14.21 18.64
N GLY A 131 7.29 15.23 18.51
CA GLY A 131 5.86 15.04 18.30
C GLY A 131 5.11 14.45 19.50
N LYS A 132 4.15 13.57 19.21
CA LYS A 132 3.21 13.00 20.19
C LYS A 132 3.77 11.78 20.90
N GLY A 133 3.31 11.54 22.14
CA GLY A 133 3.48 10.24 22.79
C GLY A 133 2.60 9.17 22.12
N LEU A 134 2.98 7.88 22.26
CA LEU A 134 2.21 6.79 21.64
C LEU A 134 0.72 6.80 21.99
N ARG A 135 0.35 7.25 23.20
CA ARG A 135 -1.06 7.31 23.64
C ARG A 135 -1.90 8.34 22.87
N ASP A 136 -1.25 9.30 22.20
CA ASP A 136 -1.91 10.40 21.48
C ASP A 136 -1.91 10.20 19.95
N ILE A 137 -1.24 9.14 19.46
CA ILE A 137 -1.20 8.80 18.03
C ILE A 137 -2.43 7.97 17.67
N LYS A 138 -3.29 8.51 16.81
CA LYS A 138 -4.50 7.80 16.34
C LYS A 138 -4.14 6.67 15.38
N GLY A 139 -4.99 5.64 15.35
CA GLY A 139 -4.85 4.53 14.41
C GLY A 139 -3.73 3.56 14.77
N ILE A 140 -3.35 3.44 16.06
CA ILE A 140 -2.42 2.43 16.53
C ILE A 140 -2.99 1.60 17.67
N VAL A 141 -2.53 0.34 17.72
CA VAL A 141 -2.58 -0.51 18.91
C VAL A 141 -1.14 -0.82 19.29
N PHE A 142 -0.75 -0.61 20.52
CA PHE A 142 0.64 -0.76 20.93
C PHE A 142 0.78 -1.37 22.32
N ARG A 143 1.97 -1.89 22.63
CA ARG A 143 2.34 -2.38 23.95
C ARG A 143 3.04 -1.25 24.71
N ASP A 144 2.52 -0.92 25.88
CA ASP A 144 3.16 0.08 26.74
C ASP A 144 4.33 -0.54 27.54
N ARG A 145 5.01 0.29 28.32
CA ARG A 145 6.19 -0.11 29.10
C ARG A 145 5.89 -1.18 30.17
N ASP A 146 4.64 -1.24 30.62
CA ASP A 146 4.18 -2.23 31.62
C ASP A 146 3.70 -3.53 30.94
N GLY A 147 3.80 -3.61 29.61
CA GLY A 147 3.38 -4.75 28.82
C GLY A 147 1.89 -4.77 28.48
N ALA A 148 1.12 -3.75 28.88
CA ALA A 148 -0.31 -3.66 28.58
C ALA A 148 -0.54 -3.32 27.11
N VAL A 149 -1.55 -3.94 26.49
CA VAL A 149 -1.98 -3.65 25.12
C VAL A 149 -2.98 -2.48 25.17
N ILE A 150 -2.59 -1.39 24.54
CA ILE A 150 -3.37 -0.14 24.47
C ILE A 150 -3.87 0.05 23.06
N GLN A 151 -5.16 0.31 22.90
CA GLN A 151 -5.78 0.65 21.63
C GLN A 151 -6.19 2.12 21.66
N ASN A 152 -5.66 2.90 20.73
CA ASN A 152 -6.02 4.31 20.56
C ASN A 152 -7.25 4.46 19.66
N GLU A 153 -7.79 5.68 19.61
CA GLU A 153 -8.87 6.03 18.70
C GLU A 153 -8.47 5.76 17.25
N SER A 154 -9.45 5.32 16.45
CA SER A 154 -9.25 5.16 15.00
C SER A 154 -8.92 6.51 14.35
N ARG A 155 -8.06 6.48 13.35
CA ARG A 155 -7.75 7.67 12.55
C ARG A 155 -8.86 7.91 11.52
N PRO A 156 -9.34 9.15 11.35
CA PRO A 156 -10.20 9.49 10.22
C PRO A 156 -9.48 9.26 8.89
N VAL A 157 -10.24 8.95 7.85
CA VAL A 157 -9.72 8.80 6.49
C VAL A 157 -9.06 10.10 6.00
N MET A 158 -7.97 9.96 5.25
CA MET A 158 -7.20 11.10 4.78
C MET A 158 -7.66 11.62 3.40
N ASP A 159 -7.25 12.84 3.07
CA ASP A 159 -7.34 13.38 1.72
C ASP A 159 -6.22 12.78 0.85
N LEU A 160 -6.60 12.02 -0.19
CA LEU A 160 -5.67 11.33 -1.07
C LEU A 160 -4.78 12.28 -1.89
N ASN A 161 -5.17 13.56 -2.03
CA ASN A 161 -4.36 14.57 -2.71
C ASN A 161 -3.08 14.92 -1.95
N LYS A 162 -3.00 14.56 -0.67
CA LYS A 162 -1.80 14.76 0.15
C LYS A 162 -0.73 13.69 -0.03
N ILE A 163 -1.07 12.55 -0.66
CA ILE A 163 -0.11 11.46 -0.89
C ILE A 163 0.85 11.90 -2.00
N PRO A 164 2.16 11.97 -1.74
CA PRO A 164 3.15 12.33 -2.76
C PRO A 164 3.21 11.29 -3.89
N PHE A 165 3.67 11.73 -5.06
CA PHE A 165 4.00 10.82 -6.15
C PHE A 165 5.32 10.09 -5.83
N VAL A 166 5.31 8.75 -5.85
CA VAL A 166 6.42 7.94 -5.34
C VAL A 166 7.37 7.43 -6.43
N TYR A 167 7.11 7.74 -7.69
CA TYR A 167 7.82 7.17 -8.85
C TYR A 167 8.74 8.18 -9.55
N GLU A 168 9.15 9.26 -8.89
CA GLU A 168 10.04 10.28 -9.50
C GLU A 168 11.34 9.67 -10.04
N ASP A 169 11.90 8.69 -9.34
CA ASP A 169 13.02 7.86 -9.81
C ASP A 169 12.52 6.50 -10.31
N ILE A 170 12.00 6.49 -11.55
CA ILE A 170 11.39 5.30 -12.16
C ILE A 170 12.39 4.16 -12.41
N GLU A 171 13.70 4.44 -12.49
CA GLU A 171 14.73 3.43 -12.70
C GLU A 171 14.80 2.43 -11.53
N ASN A 172 14.45 2.84 -10.32
CA ASN A 172 14.36 1.95 -9.16
C ASN A 172 13.27 0.88 -9.30
N PHE A 173 12.35 1.06 -10.24
CA PHE A 173 11.25 0.13 -10.50
C PHE A 173 11.43 -0.66 -11.79
N LYS A 174 12.63 -0.66 -12.36
CA LYS A 174 12.92 -1.42 -13.58
C LYS A 174 12.60 -2.89 -13.41
N ASN A 175 11.89 -3.46 -14.38
CA ASN A 175 11.39 -4.84 -14.37
C ASN A 175 10.36 -5.15 -13.26
N ARG A 176 9.69 -4.12 -12.72
CA ARG A 176 8.60 -4.27 -11.75
C ARG A 176 7.29 -3.74 -12.31
N ILE A 177 6.20 -4.26 -11.80
CA ILE A 177 4.87 -3.70 -12.04
C ILE A 177 4.73 -2.45 -11.19
N ILE A 178 4.36 -1.34 -11.82
CA ILE A 178 4.02 -0.09 -11.15
C ILE A 178 2.57 -0.20 -10.66
N TYR A 179 2.36 0.03 -9.37
CA TYR A 179 1.04 0.12 -8.77
C TYR A 179 0.66 1.57 -8.56
N TYR A 180 -0.51 1.96 -9.03
CA TYR A 180 -1.00 3.33 -8.95
C TYR A 180 -2.39 3.38 -8.32
N GLU A 181 -2.65 4.38 -7.48
CA GLU A 181 -3.91 4.58 -6.79
C GLU A 181 -4.51 5.92 -7.17
N SER A 182 -5.67 5.92 -7.85
CA SER A 182 -6.43 7.13 -8.17
C SER A 182 -7.66 7.30 -7.27
N SER A 183 -8.10 6.22 -6.63
CA SER A 183 -9.19 6.23 -5.66
C SER A 183 -8.98 5.18 -4.57
N ARG A 184 -9.56 5.40 -3.40
CA ARG A 184 -9.54 4.48 -2.26
C ARG A 184 -10.92 4.30 -1.69
N GLY A 185 -11.23 3.06 -1.24
CA GLY A 185 -12.55 2.63 -0.81
C GLY A 185 -13.33 1.92 -1.90
N CYS A 186 -14.46 1.31 -1.53
CA CYS A 186 -15.35 0.63 -2.46
C CYS A 186 -16.82 0.89 -2.07
N PRO A 187 -17.72 1.21 -3.02
CA PRO A 187 -19.12 1.48 -2.69
C PRO A 187 -19.92 0.20 -2.41
N PHE A 188 -19.39 -0.97 -2.80
CA PHE A 188 -20.10 -2.26 -2.68
C PHE A 188 -19.96 -2.90 -1.31
N SER A 189 -20.88 -3.83 -1.00
CA SER A 189 -20.97 -4.52 0.29
C SER A 189 -20.81 -6.03 0.14
N CYS A 190 -19.87 -6.49 -0.69
CA CYS A 190 -19.64 -7.91 -0.92
C CYS A 190 -19.24 -8.62 0.36
N SER A 191 -19.98 -9.66 0.78
CA SER A 191 -19.81 -10.33 2.08
C SER A 191 -18.47 -11.01 2.28
N TYR A 192 -17.75 -11.32 1.20
CA TYR A 192 -16.44 -11.99 1.21
C TYR A 192 -15.27 -11.04 0.97
N CYS A 193 -15.52 -9.74 0.74
CA CYS A 193 -14.49 -8.79 0.34
C CYS A 193 -14.15 -7.84 1.50
N LEU A 194 -12.87 -7.79 1.86
CA LEU A 194 -12.38 -6.89 2.90
C LEU A 194 -12.64 -5.40 2.56
N SER A 195 -12.60 -5.04 1.27
CA SER A 195 -12.88 -3.67 0.82
C SER A 195 -14.31 -3.20 1.08
N SER A 196 -15.23 -4.12 1.44
CA SER A 196 -16.59 -3.76 1.84
C SER A 196 -16.68 -3.08 3.21
N ILE A 197 -15.62 -3.12 4.00
CA ILE A 197 -15.55 -2.51 5.33
C ILE A 197 -15.30 -1.00 5.21
N ASP A 198 -14.36 -0.59 4.33
CA ASP A 198 -14.12 0.83 4.04
C ASP A 198 -15.02 1.30 2.90
N LYS A 199 -16.17 1.86 3.26
CA LYS A 199 -17.14 2.42 2.30
C LYS A 199 -16.90 3.88 1.96
N CYS A 200 -15.85 4.49 2.49
CA CYS A 200 -15.53 5.89 2.27
C CYS A 200 -14.78 6.07 0.94
N LEU A 201 -15.53 5.96 -0.16
CA LEU A 201 -14.98 6.13 -1.51
C LEU A 201 -14.49 7.57 -1.71
N ARG A 202 -13.22 7.74 -2.04
CA ARG A 202 -12.54 9.02 -2.27
C ARG A 202 -11.70 8.93 -3.53
N PHE A 203 -11.59 10.04 -4.23
CA PHE A 203 -10.83 10.16 -5.46
C PHE A 203 -9.75 11.23 -5.30
N ARG A 204 -8.62 11.02 -5.94
CA ARG A 204 -7.61 12.05 -6.12
C ARG A 204 -8.10 13.08 -7.13
N ASP A 205 -7.58 14.30 -7.03
CA ASP A 205 -7.82 15.35 -8.02
C ASP A 205 -7.43 14.86 -9.41
N ILE A 206 -8.33 15.03 -10.37
CA ILE A 206 -8.12 14.52 -11.72
C ILE A 206 -6.96 15.19 -12.44
N GLY A 207 -6.61 16.43 -12.09
CA GLY A 207 -5.45 17.13 -12.61
C GLY A 207 -4.14 16.50 -12.11
N LEU A 208 -4.09 16.10 -10.83
CA LEU A 208 -2.96 15.33 -10.29
C LEU A 208 -2.84 13.98 -10.98
N VAL A 209 -3.95 13.25 -11.09
CA VAL A 209 -3.97 11.94 -11.76
C VAL A 209 -3.43 12.05 -13.18
N LYS A 210 -3.92 13.01 -13.98
CA LYS A 210 -3.45 13.24 -15.36
C LYS A 210 -1.95 13.55 -15.43
N LYS A 211 -1.45 14.40 -14.53
CA LYS A 211 -0.02 14.71 -14.44
C LYS A 211 0.83 13.47 -14.17
N GLU A 212 0.41 12.63 -13.25
CA GLU A 212 1.12 11.41 -12.86
C GLU A 212 1.05 10.34 -13.97
N LEU A 213 -0.10 10.22 -14.66
CA LEU A 213 -0.23 9.37 -15.85
C LEU A 213 0.66 9.82 -16.99
N GLN A 214 0.77 11.15 -17.22
CA GLN A 214 1.68 11.68 -18.23
C GLN A 214 3.14 11.29 -17.94
N PHE A 215 3.55 11.31 -16.67
CA PHE A 215 4.88 10.84 -16.27
C PHE A 215 5.12 9.40 -16.71
N PHE A 216 4.18 8.48 -16.45
CA PHE A 216 4.33 7.08 -16.86
C PHE A 216 4.37 6.91 -18.39
N ILE A 217 3.56 7.67 -19.12
CA ILE A 217 3.54 7.68 -20.59
C ILE A 217 4.88 8.20 -21.14
N ASP A 218 5.39 9.30 -20.58
CA ASP A 218 6.63 9.94 -21.01
C ASP A 218 7.87 9.07 -20.78
N HIS A 219 7.86 8.28 -19.70
CA HIS A 219 8.93 7.34 -19.37
C HIS A 219 8.72 5.94 -19.99
N GLU A 220 7.71 5.79 -20.85
CA GLU A 220 7.41 4.52 -21.54
C GLU A 220 7.29 3.32 -20.57
N VAL A 221 6.70 3.55 -19.37
CA VAL A 221 6.53 2.51 -18.37
C VAL A 221 5.75 1.35 -18.97
N PRO A 222 6.27 0.10 -18.96
CA PRO A 222 5.63 -1.00 -19.66
C PRO A 222 4.22 -1.31 -19.15
N GLN A 223 4.01 -1.27 -17.83
CA GLN A 223 2.73 -1.57 -17.22
C GLN A 223 2.50 -0.75 -15.95
N VAL A 224 1.32 -0.13 -15.86
CA VAL A 224 0.78 0.53 -14.67
C VAL A 224 -0.50 -0.17 -14.25
N LYS A 225 -0.50 -0.81 -13.07
CA LYS A 225 -1.69 -1.46 -12.51
C LYS A 225 -2.34 -0.54 -11.49
N PHE A 226 -3.59 -0.15 -11.76
CA PHE A 226 -4.41 0.56 -10.79
C PHE A 226 -4.81 -0.39 -9.65
N VAL A 227 -4.72 0.11 -8.41
CA VAL A 227 -5.15 -0.63 -7.21
C VAL A 227 -6.52 -0.20 -6.71
N ASP A 228 -7.18 0.65 -7.47
CA ASP A 228 -8.58 1.07 -7.27
C ASP A 228 -9.50 -0.17 -7.28
N ARG A 229 -10.29 -0.36 -6.23
CA ARG A 229 -11.07 -1.61 -6.02
C ARG A 229 -12.21 -1.83 -7.00
N THR A 230 -12.76 -0.75 -7.57
CA THR A 230 -13.75 -0.77 -8.65
C THR A 230 -13.56 0.54 -9.40
N PHE A 231 -12.65 0.55 -10.33
CA PHE A 231 -12.21 1.78 -11.01
C PHE A 231 -13.36 2.55 -11.67
N ASN A 232 -14.27 1.84 -12.31
CA ASN A 232 -15.41 2.44 -13.04
C ASN A 232 -16.65 2.69 -12.17
N CYS A 233 -16.52 2.70 -10.83
CA CYS A 233 -17.66 3.01 -9.95
C CYS A 233 -18.09 4.49 -10.01
N ARG A 234 -17.28 5.37 -10.62
CA ARG A 234 -17.62 6.75 -10.92
C ARG A 234 -17.28 7.06 -12.37
N HIS A 235 -18.33 7.16 -13.18
CA HIS A 235 -18.29 7.28 -14.63
C HIS A 235 -17.42 8.47 -15.13
N ASP A 236 -17.62 9.67 -14.57
CA ASP A 236 -16.87 10.88 -14.95
C ASP A 236 -15.35 10.74 -14.70
N HIS A 237 -14.98 10.08 -13.61
CA HIS A 237 -13.58 9.78 -13.30
C HIS A 237 -12.98 8.78 -14.29
N ALA A 238 -13.67 7.66 -14.52
CA ALA A 238 -13.23 6.64 -15.47
C ALA A 238 -13.06 7.20 -16.89
N MET A 239 -14.04 7.94 -17.38
CA MET A 239 -13.99 8.60 -18.69
C MET A 239 -12.85 9.60 -18.79
N ALA A 240 -12.62 10.40 -17.74
CA ALA A 240 -11.54 11.39 -17.73
C ALA A 240 -10.15 10.75 -17.78
N VAL A 241 -9.96 9.62 -17.10
CA VAL A 241 -8.71 8.86 -17.11
C VAL A 241 -8.52 8.14 -18.44
N TRP A 242 -9.51 7.38 -18.88
CA TRP A 242 -9.43 6.60 -20.11
C TRP A 242 -9.28 7.47 -21.37
N SER A 243 -10.01 8.59 -21.46
CA SER A 243 -9.81 9.55 -22.57
C SER A 243 -8.39 10.13 -22.55
N TYR A 244 -7.88 10.50 -21.36
CA TYR A 244 -6.56 11.07 -21.24
C TYR A 244 -5.46 10.11 -21.70
N ILE A 245 -5.48 8.85 -21.25
CA ILE A 245 -4.47 7.87 -21.65
C ILE A 245 -4.56 7.52 -23.14
N MET A 246 -5.76 7.51 -23.73
CA MET A 246 -5.97 7.31 -25.16
C MET A 246 -5.39 8.48 -25.99
N GLU A 247 -5.67 9.72 -25.59
CA GLU A 247 -5.22 10.93 -26.30
C GLU A 247 -3.70 11.13 -26.25
N HIS A 248 -3.04 10.65 -25.17
CA HIS A 248 -1.60 10.85 -24.94
C HIS A 248 -0.77 9.56 -25.16
N ASP A 249 -1.39 8.48 -25.61
CA ASP A 249 -0.73 7.20 -25.81
C ASP A 249 0.47 7.28 -26.78
N ARG A 250 1.59 6.71 -26.36
CA ARG A 250 2.81 6.57 -27.18
C ARG A 250 3.05 5.14 -27.67
N GLY A 251 2.06 4.26 -27.53
CA GLY A 251 2.13 2.89 -28.05
C GLY A 251 2.95 1.91 -27.19
N LYS A 252 3.35 2.29 -25.96
CA LYS A 252 4.22 1.49 -25.08
C LYS A 252 3.55 1.05 -23.80
N THR A 253 2.94 1.98 -23.07
CA THR A 253 2.38 1.72 -21.74
C THR A 253 1.06 0.95 -21.83
N ASN A 254 0.90 -0.04 -20.97
CA ASN A 254 -0.35 -0.73 -20.69
C ASN A 254 -0.88 -0.29 -19.32
N PHE A 255 -2.15 0.08 -19.27
CA PHE A 255 -2.84 0.43 -18.02
C PHE A 255 -3.84 -0.66 -17.64
N HIS A 256 -3.70 -1.23 -16.46
CA HIS A 256 -4.51 -2.32 -15.97
C HIS A 256 -5.49 -1.83 -14.89
N PHE A 257 -6.79 -2.12 -15.07
CA PHE A 257 -7.88 -1.67 -14.21
C PHE A 257 -8.72 -2.85 -13.70
N GLU A 258 -9.08 -2.84 -12.43
CA GLU A 258 -10.12 -3.72 -11.86
C GLU A 258 -11.47 -3.01 -11.98
N ILE A 259 -12.43 -3.60 -12.69
CA ILE A 259 -13.73 -2.98 -12.97
C ILE A 259 -14.91 -3.90 -12.65
N ALA A 260 -16.09 -3.31 -12.47
CA ALA A 260 -17.36 -4.01 -12.45
C ALA A 260 -18.01 -3.91 -13.84
N ALA A 261 -18.22 -5.05 -14.50
CA ALA A 261 -18.70 -5.06 -15.88
C ALA A 261 -20.15 -4.54 -16.03
N ASP A 262 -20.97 -4.73 -15.01
CA ASP A 262 -22.36 -4.26 -14.94
C ASP A 262 -22.50 -2.73 -14.82
N LEU A 263 -21.42 -2.03 -14.48
CA LEU A 263 -21.39 -0.57 -14.45
C LEU A 263 -20.98 0.04 -15.80
N LEU A 264 -20.46 -0.75 -16.74
CA LEU A 264 -20.08 -0.24 -18.06
C LEU A 264 -21.32 0.24 -18.84
N ASN A 265 -21.26 1.47 -19.31
CA ASN A 265 -22.27 2.01 -20.22
C ASN A 265 -21.77 2.07 -21.66
N GLU A 266 -22.67 2.44 -22.59
CA GLU A 266 -22.34 2.49 -24.01
C GLU A 266 -21.23 3.51 -24.36
N GLU A 267 -21.12 4.61 -23.63
CA GLU A 267 -20.10 5.62 -23.88
C GLU A 267 -18.71 5.10 -23.52
N GLU A 268 -18.58 4.47 -22.36
CA GLU A 268 -17.34 3.80 -21.92
C GLU A 268 -16.94 2.68 -22.88
N ILE A 269 -17.91 1.86 -23.30
CA ILE A 269 -17.65 0.76 -24.25
C ILE A 269 -17.14 1.33 -25.60
N ARG A 270 -17.76 2.38 -26.13
CA ARG A 270 -17.31 3.02 -27.39
C ARG A 270 -15.91 3.61 -27.27
N LEU A 271 -15.60 4.25 -26.13
CA LEU A 271 -14.28 4.77 -25.86
C LEU A 271 -13.24 3.64 -25.86
N ILE A 272 -13.51 2.56 -25.11
CA ILE A 272 -12.62 1.40 -25.02
C ILE A 272 -12.39 0.77 -26.40
N GLN A 273 -13.45 0.62 -27.23
CA GLN A 273 -13.37 0.08 -28.58
C GLN A 273 -12.52 0.95 -29.53
N SER A 274 -12.39 2.25 -29.26
CA SER A 274 -11.56 3.14 -30.08
C SER A 274 -10.08 3.12 -29.69
N MET A 275 -9.71 2.51 -28.58
CA MET A 275 -8.34 2.40 -28.12
C MET A 275 -7.52 1.38 -28.94
N ARG A 276 -6.21 1.60 -29.04
CA ARG A 276 -5.34 0.56 -29.62
C ARG A 276 -5.36 -0.71 -28.77
N PRO A 277 -5.20 -1.88 -29.39
CA PRO A 277 -5.01 -3.11 -28.64
C PRO A 277 -3.81 -3.02 -27.68
N GLY A 278 -4.01 -3.41 -26.40
CA GLY A 278 -2.98 -3.40 -25.39
C GLY A 278 -2.75 -2.06 -24.69
N LEU A 279 -3.51 -0.99 -24.99
CA LEU A 279 -3.46 0.24 -24.20
C LEU A 279 -4.03 0.02 -22.80
N ILE A 280 -5.17 -0.65 -22.73
CA ILE A 280 -5.76 -1.04 -21.44
C ILE A 280 -5.90 -2.56 -21.32
N GLN A 281 -5.91 -3.01 -20.06
CA GLN A 281 -6.28 -4.36 -19.66
C GLN A 281 -7.34 -4.24 -18.57
N LEU A 282 -8.44 -4.98 -18.72
CA LEU A 282 -9.53 -4.98 -17.75
C LEU A 282 -9.55 -6.31 -16.99
N GLU A 283 -9.55 -6.23 -15.67
CA GLU A 283 -9.77 -7.36 -14.78
C GLU A 283 -11.23 -7.33 -14.29
N ILE A 284 -11.97 -8.39 -14.62
CA ILE A 284 -13.42 -8.48 -14.40
C ILE A 284 -13.74 -9.73 -13.61
N GLY A 285 -14.33 -9.56 -12.43
CA GLY A 285 -14.83 -10.68 -11.63
C GLY A 285 -16.21 -11.15 -12.13
N VAL A 286 -16.30 -12.31 -12.76
CA VAL A 286 -17.57 -12.85 -13.30
C VAL A 286 -18.47 -13.46 -12.22
N GLN A 287 -17.95 -13.87 -11.08
CA GLN A 287 -18.61 -14.43 -9.88
C GLN A 287 -19.57 -15.63 -10.15
N SER A 288 -20.38 -15.62 -11.19
CA SER A 288 -21.33 -16.68 -11.55
C SER A 288 -21.53 -16.77 -13.06
N ALA A 289 -21.75 -17.98 -13.57
CA ALA A 289 -22.14 -18.24 -14.95
C ALA A 289 -23.66 -18.48 -15.11
N ASN A 290 -24.44 -18.29 -14.05
CA ASN A 290 -25.92 -18.44 -14.06
C ASN A 290 -26.57 -17.11 -14.41
#